data_3e8ed27d0f6ec913bdabad71c3a8ec29
#
_entry.id   3e8ed27d0f6ec913bdabad71c3a8ec29
#
_cell.length_a   1.000
_cell.length_b   1.000
_cell.length_c   1.000
_cell.angle_alpha   90.00
_cell.angle_beta   90.00
_cell.angle_gamma   90.00
#
_symmetry.space_group_name_H-M   'P 1'
#
loop_
_entity.id
_entity.type
_entity.pdbx_description
1 polymer ?
#
loop_
_entity_poly.entity_id
_entity_poly.type
_entity_poly.pdbx_seq_one_letter_code
_entity_poly.pdbx_strand_id
1 'polypeptide(L)'
;LVDNTDNQNIMKVLTSDTFKKETATSTDDLKKIFNVDLDPALNKMWLVNQSGFNYLDTLKDNEGRYLLQPNPAAASGFTLFGAPVVMISDAVMANNSDGSFPLIAGDLAEAVAVCRRNQVTAQWDKFDQFAQGLSVIVRNDYKPISNDAAINISLSAAKATK
;
A
#
# COMPACT_ATOMS: atom_id res chain seq x y z
N LEU A 1 -8.04 10.32 -12.92
CA LEU A 1 -6.91 10.88 -12.15
C LEU A 1 -5.93 11.41 -13.18
N VAL A 2 -5.84 12.73 -13.33
CA VAL A 2 -4.88 13.36 -14.21
C VAL A 2 -3.51 13.13 -13.58
N ASP A 3 -2.63 12.46 -14.30
CA ASP A 3 -1.24 12.27 -13.94
C ASP A 3 -0.53 13.62 -14.02
N ASN A 4 -0.44 14.29 -12.88
CA ASN A 4 0.33 15.51 -12.76
C ASN A 4 1.73 15.12 -12.26
N THR A 5 2.78 15.46 -12.99
CA THR A 5 4.17 15.07 -12.72
C THR A 5 4.71 15.54 -11.37
N ASP A 6 4.01 16.45 -10.69
CA ASP A 6 4.27 16.87 -9.31
C ASP A 6 3.46 16.08 -8.26
N ASN A 7 2.76 15.02 -8.66
CA ASN A 7 1.86 14.28 -7.79
C ASN A 7 2.61 13.51 -6.71
N GLN A 8 2.57 14.05 -5.53
CA GLN A 8 2.68 13.28 -4.32
C GLN A 8 1.34 12.55 -4.10
N ASN A 9 1.14 11.39 -4.74
CA ASN A 9 0.05 10.53 -4.35
C ASN A 9 0.47 9.70 -3.13
N ILE A 10 -0.51 9.19 -2.38
CA ILE A 10 -0.26 8.44 -1.15
C ILE A 10 0.69 7.24 -1.38
N MET A 11 0.61 6.58 -2.53
CA MET A 11 1.47 5.44 -2.85
C MET A 11 2.92 5.88 -3.07
N LYS A 12 3.16 7.03 -3.71
CA LYS A 12 4.51 7.56 -3.90
C LYS A 12 5.15 7.94 -2.56
N VAL A 13 4.36 8.43 -1.60
CA VAL A 13 4.84 8.69 -0.24
C VAL A 13 5.17 7.39 0.47
N LEU A 14 4.25 6.41 0.45
CA LEU A 14 4.43 5.11 1.09
C LEU A 14 5.60 4.29 0.53
N THR A 15 5.90 4.39 -0.77
CA THR A 15 7.01 3.68 -1.40
C THR A 15 8.32 4.48 -1.42
N SER A 16 8.33 5.69 -0.84
CA SER A 16 9.51 6.54 -0.76
C SER A 16 10.62 5.93 0.11
N ASP A 17 11.84 6.46 -0.03
CA ASP A 17 13.00 6.05 0.80
C ASP A 17 12.88 6.49 2.27
N THR A 18 11.80 7.19 2.63
CA THR A 18 11.51 7.59 4.00
C THR A 18 11.18 6.39 4.89
N PHE A 19 10.53 5.38 4.32
CA PHE A 19 10.17 4.16 5.04
C PHE A 19 11.22 3.08 4.85
N LYS A 20 11.40 2.25 5.88
CA LYS A 20 12.31 1.11 5.86
C LYS A 20 11.96 0.17 4.70
N LYS A 21 12.98 -0.30 3.98
CA LYS A 21 12.84 -1.26 2.88
C LYS A 21 13.47 -2.58 3.27
N GLU A 22 12.70 -3.65 3.13
CA GLU A 22 13.15 -5.01 3.42
C GLU A 22 12.85 -5.94 2.25
N THR A 23 13.59 -7.03 2.15
CA THR A 23 13.36 -8.07 1.15
C THR A 23 12.97 -9.35 1.87
N ALA A 24 11.88 -9.98 1.43
CA ALA A 24 11.44 -11.27 1.92
C ALA A 24 11.52 -12.30 0.80
N THR A 25 12.12 -13.45 1.09
CA THR A 25 12.19 -14.59 0.16
C THR A 25 11.42 -15.80 0.69
N SER A 26 11.09 -15.77 1.97
CA SER A 26 10.36 -16.84 2.65
C SER A 26 9.23 -16.30 3.52
N THR A 27 8.35 -17.18 3.92
CA THR A 27 7.29 -16.91 4.92
C THR A 27 7.84 -16.55 6.28
N ASP A 28 8.99 -17.11 6.65
CA ASP A 28 9.65 -16.84 7.92
C ASP A 28 10.23 -15.42 7.94
N ASP A 29 10.74 -14.93 6.80
CA ASP A 29 11.18 -13.54 6.66
C ASP A 29 9.99 -12.58 6.85
N LEU A 30 8.83 -12.87 6.23
CA LEU A 30 7.62 -12.07 6.42
C LEU A 30 7.16 -12.03 7.88
N LYS A 31 7.20 -13.19 8.56
CA LYS A 31 6.86 -13.26 9.99
C LYS A 31 7.83 -12.47 10.85
N LYS A 32 9.14 -12.54 10.55
CA LYS A 32 10.17 -11.79 11.26
C LYS A 32 9.94 -10.30 11.13
N ILE A 33 9.76 -9.80 9.92
CA ILE A 33 9.49 -8.38 9.66
C ILE A 33 8.23 -7.92 10.42
N PHE A 34 7.18 -8.71 10.36
CA PHE A 34 5.91 -8.37 10.98
C PHE A 34 5.95 -8.38 12.52
N ASN A 35 6.67 -9.31 13.12
CA ASN A 35 6.69 -9.49 14.57
C ASN A 35 7.82 -8.72 15.27
N VAL A 36 8.96 -8.53 14.60
CA VAL A 36 10.18 -7.98 15.21
C VAL A 36 10.46 -6.56 14.74
N ASP A 37 10.32 -6.31 13.43
CA ASP A 37 10.71 -5.01 12.86
C ASP A 37 9.61 -3.96 12.98
N LEU A 38 8.34 -4.38 13.14
CA LEU A 38 7.20 -3.48 13.38
C LEU A 38 6.84 -3.44 14.86
N ASP A 39 6.66 -2.24 15.41
CA ASP A 39 6.25 -2.03 16.79
C ASP A 39 4.93 -2.79 17.09
N PRO A 40 4.86 -3.56 18.18
CA PRO A 40 3.64 -4.27 18.57
C PRO A 40 2.48 -3.35 18.95
N ALA A 41 2.73 -2.08 19.27
CA ALA A 41 1.70 -1.09 19.59
C ALA A 41 0.91 -0.61 18.36
N LEU A 42 1.44 -0.83 17.15
CA LEU A 42 0.81 -0.41 15.90
C LEU A 42 -0.38 -1.32 15.54
N ASN A 43 -1.41 -0.71 14.95
CA ASN A 43 -2.53 -1.45 14.39
C ASN A 43 -2.19 -1.95 12.98
N LYS A 44 -1.46 -3.06 12.92
CA LYS A 44 -0.81 -3.59 11.72
C LYS A 44 -1.80 -4.08 10.68
N MET A 45 -1.56 -3.73 9.42
CA MET A 45 -2.25 -4.26 8.25
C MET A 45 -1.27 -4.58 7.13
N TRP A 46 -1.71 -5.40 6.19
CA TRP A 46 -0.99 -5.69 4.97
C TRP A 46 -1.64 -5.01 3.78
N LEU A 47 -0.83 -4.32 2.99
CA LEU A 47 -1.22 -3.77 1.72
C LEU A 47 -0.46 -4.49 0.62
N VAL A 48 -1.16 -5.06 -0.34
CA VAL A 48 -0.56 -5.90 -1.37
C VAL A 48 -1.23 -5.64 -2.73
N ASN A 49 -0.48 -5.75 -3.81
CA ASN A 49 -1.04 -5.68 -5.15
C ASN A 49 -1.71 -7.00 -5.57
N GLN A 50 -2.49 -6.99 -6.64
CA GLN A 50 -3.24 -8.17 -7.11
C GLN A 50 -2.34 -9.36 -7.41
N SER A 51 -1.21 -9.12 -8.08
CA SER A 51 -0.23 -10.15 -8.41
C SER A 51 0.40 -10.77 -7.17
N GLY A 52 0.78 -9.95 -6.20
CA GLY A 52 1.34 -10.40 -4.92
C GLY A 52 0.30 -11.11 -4.05
N PHE A 53 -0.95 -10.65 -4.07
CA PHE A 53 -2.04 -11.33 -3.39
C PHE A 53 -2.24 -12.75 -3.94
N ASN A 54 -2.30 -12.90 -5.26
CA ASN A 54 -2.40 -14.22 -5.90
C ASN A 54 -1.20 -15.12 -5.53
N TYR A 55 0.01 -14.56 -5.45
CA TYR A 55 1.18 -15.31 -5.00
C TYR A 55 1.04 -15.75 -3.54
N LEU A 56 0.61 -14.88 -2.63
CA LEU A 56 0.38 -15.21 -1.22
C LEU A 56 -0.71 -16.27 -1.03
N ASP A 57 -1.77 -16.23 -1.86
CA ASP A 57 -2.87 -17.21 -1.83
C ASP A 57 -2.42 -18.60 -2.28
N THR A 58 -1.40 -18.67 -3.11
CA THR A 58 -0.82 -19.96 -3.54
C THR A 58 0.19 -20.54 -2.57
N LEU A 59 0.68 -19.74 -1.61
CA LEU A 59 1.65 -20.22 -0.62
C LEU A 59 0.99 -21.17 0.38
N LYS A 60 1.65 -22.29 0.59
CA LYS A 60 1.25 -23.33 1.54
C LYS A 60 2.33 -23.54 2.60
N ASP A 61 1.90 -23.97 3.78
CA ASP A 61 2.82 -24.49 4.78
C ASP A 61 3.31 -25.91 4.42
N ASN A 62 4.21 -26.45 5.25
CA ASN A 62 4.75 -27.80 5.07
C ASN A 62 3.68 -28.91 5.17
N GLU A 63 2.49 -28.58 5.66
CA GLU A 63 1.34 -29.49 5.80
C GLU A 63 0.32 -29.30 4.66
N GLY A 64 0.60 -28.40 3.70
CA GLY A 64 -0.23 -28.13 2.54
C GLY A 64 -1.40 -27.18 2.80
N ARG A 65 -1.45 -26.50 3.96
CA ARG A 65 -2.48 -25.51 4.27
C ARG A 65 -2.10 -24.16 3.69
N TYR A 66 -3.08 -23.43 3.16
CA TYR A 66 -2.87 -22.08 2.66
C TYR A 66 -2.54 -21.13 3.81
N LEU A 67 -1.57 -20.25 3.59
CA LEU A 67 -1.14 -19.25 4.58
C LEU A 67 -2.13 -18.10 4.71
N LEU A 68 -2.74 -17.72 3.60
CA LEU A 68 -3.78 -16.71 3.56
C LEU A 68 -5.09 -17.34 4.04
N GLN A 69 -5.66 -16.78 5.11
CA GLN A 69 -6.87 -17.33 5.72
C GLN A 69 -8.07 -16.43 5.40
N PRO A 70 -9.18 -17.02 4.89
CA PRO A 70 -10.41 -16.27 4.75
C PRO A 70 -10.96 -15.93 6.14
N ASN A 71 -11.28 -14.67 6.37
CA ASN A 71 -11.87 -14.20 7.62
C ASN A 71 -13.05 -13.29 7.32
N PRO A 72 -14.29 -13.78 7.45
CA PRO A 72 -15.50 -12.99 7.19
C PRO A 72 -15.65 -11.76 8.09
N ALA A 73 -14.97 -11.73 9.26
CA ALA A 73 -14.99 -10.59 10.16
C ALA A 73 -14.02 -9.46 9.75
N ALA A 74 -13.03 -9.75 8.90
CA ALA A 74 -12.13 -8.74 8.38
C ALA A 74 -12.81 -7.97 7.23
N ALA A 75 -12.66 -6.65 7.22
CA ALA A 75 -13.23 -5.80 6.17
C ALA A 75 -12.74 -6.17 4.75
N SER A 76 -11.55 -6.74 4.64
CA SER A 76 -10.96 -7.22 3.39
C SER A 76 -11.28 -8.69 3.06
N GLY A 77 -11.92 -9.42 3.97
CA GLY A 77 -12.23 -10.85 3.82
C GLY A 77 -11.06 -11.81 4.02
N PHE A 78 -9.82 -11.32 4.15
CA PHE A 78 -8.62 -12.14 4.30
C PHE A 78 -7.70 -11.61 5.39
N THR A 79 -7.00 -12.54 6.05
CA THR A 79 -5.99 -12.23 7.06
C THR A 79 -4.71 -13.03 6.80
N LEU A 80 -3.57 -12.36 7.06
CA LEU A 80 -2.25 -12.97 7.03
C LEU A 80 -1.56 -12.71 8.38
N PHE A 81 -1.15 -13.76 9.07
CA PHE A 81 -0.56 -13.69 10.42
C PHE A 81 -1.41 -12.90 11.42
N GLY A 82 -2.75 -13.01 11.31
CA GLY A 82 -3.68 -12.33 12.20
C GLY A 82 -4.00 -10.86 11.85
N ALA A 83 -3.33 -10.29 10.84
CA ALA A 83 -3.58 -8.94 10.37
C ALA A 83 -4.41 -8.92 9.07
N PRO A 84 -5.28 -7.92 8.87
CA PRO A 84 -6.07 -7.81 7.65
C PRO A 84 -5.19 -7.53 6.43
N VAL A 85 -5.54 -8.14 5.30
CA VAL A 85 -4.86 -7.94 4.01
C VAL A 85 -5.74 -7.11 3.10
N VAL A 86 -5.25 -5.98 2.66
CA VAL A 86 -5.94 -5.09 1.71
C VAL A 86 -5.29 -5.21 0.34
N MET A 87 -6.08 -5.58 -0.65
CA MET A 87 -5.63 -5.74 -2.03
C MET A 87 -5.80 -4.43 -2.80
N ILE A 88 -4.75 -4.04 -3.54
CA ILE A 88 -4.74 -2.87 -4.43
C ILE A 88 -4.54 -3.33 -5.88
N SER A 89 -5.08 -2.59 -6.83
CA SER A 89 -4.85 -2.84 -8.25
C SER A 89 -3.38 -2.69 -8.64
N ASP A 90 -2.88 -3.58 -9.50
CA ASP A 90 -1.52 -3.50 -10.08
C ASP A 90 -1.29 -2.19 -10.87
N ALA A 91 -2.36 -1.53 -11.33
CA ALA A 91 -2.27 -0.21 -11.96
C ALA A 91 -1.86 0.91 -10.98
N VAL A 92 -2.10 0.73 -9.68
CA VAL A 92 -1.75 1.69 -8.62
C VAL A 92 -0.42 1.32 -7.96
N MET A 93 -0.16 0.03 -7.77
CA MET A 93 1.06 -0.51 -7.19
C MET A 93 1.59 -1.63 -8.09
N ALA A 94 2.38 -1.25 -9.10
CA ALA A 94 2.97 -2.18 -10.05
C ALA A 94 4.04 -3.06 -9.40
N ASN A 95 4.26 -4.24 -9.96
CA ASN A 95 5.38 -5.09 -9.56
C ASN A 95 6.71 -4.37 -9.77
N ASN A 96 7.69 -4.71 -8.93
CA ASN A 96 9.04 -4.17 -9.06
C ASN A 96 9.69 -4.64 -10.38
N SER A 97 10.67 -3.89 -10.86
CA SER A 97 11.39 -4.21 -12.11
C SER A 97 12.17 -5.53 -12.07
N ASP A 98 12.46 -6.04 -10.89
CA ASP A 98 13.10 -7.34 -10.64
C ASP A 98 12.11 -8.53 -10.62
N GLY A 99 10.81 -8.25 -10.81
CA GLY A 99 9.74 -9.23 -10.76
C GLY A 99 9.27 -9.57 -9.35
N SER A 100 9.77 -8.90 -8.32
CA SER A 100 9.27 -9.06 -6.95
C SER A 100 7.94 -8.34 -6.75
N PHE A 101 7.15 -8.85 -5.81
CA PHE A 101 5.85 -8.28 -5.47
C PHE A 101 6.02 -7.25 -4.35
N PRO A 102 5.55 -6.01 -4.54
CA PRO A 102 5.58 -5.01 -3.49
C PRO A 102 4.50 -5.31 -2.44
N LEU A 103 4.90 -5.30 -1.17
CA LEU A 103 4.03 -5.36 -0.01
C LEU A 103 4.36 -4.19 0.90
N ILE A 104 3.35 -3.66 1.59
CA ILE A 104 3.55 -2.70 2.67
C ILE A 104 2.90 -3.27 3.92
N ALA A 105 3.68 -3.35 4.99
CA ALA A 105 3.20 -3.79 6.29
C ALA A 105 3.29 -2.64 7.29
N GLY A 106 2.26 -2.42 8.11
CA GLY A 106 2.28 -1.42 9.15
C GLY A 106 0.94 -0.75 9.41
N ASP A 107 0.96 0.34 10.14
CA ASP A 107 -0.18 1.20 10.40
C ASP A 107 -0.16 2.41 9.46
N LEU A 108 -1.02 2.37 8.44
CA LEU A 108 -1.07 3.44 7.44
C LEU A 108 -1.61 4.75 7.99
N ALA A 109 -2.41 4.72 9.05
CA ALA A 109 -2.95 5.91 9.68
C ALA A 109 -1.87 6.70 10.42
N GLU A 110 -0.90 6.00 11.01
CA GLU A 110 0.26 6.63 11.66
C GLU A 110 1.42 6.88 10.69
N ALA A 111 1.48 6.16 9.57
CA ALA A 111 2.54 6.34 8.59
C ALA A 111 2.39 7.64 7.79
N VAL A 112 1.17 8.00 7.35
CA VAL A 112 0.94 9.09 6.40
C VAL A 112 -0.20 10.00 6.83
N ALA A 113 0.08 11.31 6.90
CA ALA A 113 -0.95 12.34 7.04
C ALA A 113 -1.54 12.73 5.68
N VAL A 114 -2.86 12.82 5.64
CA VAL A 114 -3.60 13.42 4.53
C VAL A 114 -3.96 14.85 4.91
N CYS A 115 -3.24 15.80 4.37
CA CYS A 115 -3.47 17.22 4.60
C CYS A 115 -4.46 17.76 3.55
N ARG A 116 -5.69 17.97 3.95
CA ARG A 116 -6.72 18.54 3.07
C ARG A 116 -7.00 19.98 3.44
N ARG A 117 -6.88 20.87 2.48
CA ARG A 117 -7.34 22.24 2.65
C ARG A 117 -8.85 22.28 2.41
N ASN A 118 -9.63 22.58 3.48
CA ASN A 118 -11.11 22.62 3.41
C ASN A 118 -11.68 23.76 2.57
N GLN A 119 -10.84 24.56 1.93
CA GLN A 119 -11.30 25.65 1.08
C GLN A 119 -11.51 25.11 -0.34
N VAL A 120 -12.74 24.87 -0.68
CA VAL A 120 -13.17 24.66 -2.08
C VAL A 120 -13.44 26.03 -2.67
N THR A 121 -12.66 26.43 -3.65
CA THR A 121 -12.90 27.65 -4.41
C THR A 121 -13.64 27.26 -5.69
N ALA A 122 -14.85 27.72 -5.82
CA ALA A 122 -15.63 27.60 -7.05
C ALA A 122 -15.77 29.00 -7.67
N GLN A 123 -15.31 29.16 -8.89
CA GLN A 123 -15.32 30.44 -9.59
C GLN A 123 -15.85 30.26 -11.01
N TRP A 124 -16.71 31.18 -11.41
CA TRP A 124 -17.16 31.27 -12.79
C TRP A 124 -16.16 32.13 -13.57
N ASP A 125 -15.44 31.51 -14.49
CA ASP A 125 -14.53 32.20 -15.39
C ASP A 125 -15.08 32.23 -16.80
N LYS A 126 -14.91 33.36 -17.49
CA LYS A 126 -15.20 33.47 -18.91
C LYS A 126 -14.01 32.94 -19.69
N PHE A 127 -14.16 31.76 -20.27
CA PHE A 127 -13.13 31.15 -21.10
C PHE A 127 -13.14 31.66 -22.55
N ASP A 128 -14.30 32.17 -22.99
CA ASP A 128 -14.45 32.75 -24.33
C ASP A 128 -15.65 33.71 -24.34
N GLN A 129 -15.84 34.47 -25.40
CA GLN A 129 -16.90 35.49 -25.50
C GLN A 129 -18.33 34.93 -25.32
N PHE A 130 -18.50 33.62 -25.51
CA PHE A 130 -19.81 32.96 -25.44
C PHE A 130 -19.87 31.76 -24.47
N ALA A 131 -18.79 31.46 -23.71
CA ALA A 131 -18.76 30.34 -22.80
C ALA A 131 -18.42 30.76 -21.36
N GLN A 132 -19.15 30.24 -20.38
CA GLN A 132 -18.84 30.33 -18.96
C GLN A 132 -18.39 28.96 -18.45
N GLY A 133 -17.24 28.88 -17.84
CA GLY A 133 -16.70 27.68 -17.21
C GLY A 133 -16.77 27.77 -15.68
N LEU A 134 -17.14 26.67 -15.02
CA LEU A 134 -17.05 26.54 -13.59
C LEU A 134 -15.70 25.89 -13.24
N SER A 135 -14.83 26.64 -12.58
CA SER A 135 -13.56 26.13 -12.05
C SER A 135 -13.73 25.74 -10.58
N VAL A 136 -13.43 24.48 -10.25
CA VAL A 136 -13.43 23.97 -8.88
C VAL A 136 -12.04 23.50 -8.52
N ILE A 137 -11.42 24.11 -7.51
CA ILE A 137 -10.06 23.81 -7.07
C ILE A 137 -10.10 23.16 -5.69
N VAL A 138 -9.57 21.93 -5.57
CA VAL A 138 -9.36 21.22 -4.31
C VAL A 138 -7.86 20.93 -4.17
N ARG A 139 -7.30 21.19 -2.99
CA ARG A 139 -5.88 20.95 -2.70
C ARG A 139 -5.75 19.88 -1.62
N ASN A 140 -5.04 18.80 -1.94
CA ASN A 140 -4.65 17.76 -1.00
C ASN A 140 -3.14 17.61 -1.03
N ASP A 141 -2.55 17.29 0.12
CA ASP A 141 -1.13 16.95 0.24
C ASP A 141 -0.98 15.71 1.13
N TYR A 142 0.07 14.93 0.90
CA TYR A 142 0.35 13.71 1.65
C TYR A 142 1.76 13.82 2.21
N LYS A 143 1.89 13.65 3.52
CA LYS A 143 3.18 13.75 4.23
C LYS A 143 3.42 12.51 5.10
N PRO A 144 4.64 11.97 5.13
CA PRO A 144 4.98 10.94 6.11
C PRO A 144 4.98 11.56 7.51
N ILE A 145 4.45 10.83 8.50
CA ILE A 145 4.44 11.23 9.91
C ILE A 145 5.49 10.45 10.68
N SER A 146 5.38 9.12 10.63
CA SER A 146 6.26 8.20 11.33
C SER A 146 6.93 7.25 10.36
N ASN A 147 8.25 7.26 10.33
CA ASN A 147 9.03 6.44 9.41
C ASN A 147 9.05 4.97 9.80
N ASP A 148 8.80 4.68 11.09
CA ASP A 148 8.81 3.33 11.66
C ASP A 148 7.41 2.69 11.67
N ALA A 149 6.37 3.45 11.28
CA ALA A 149 5.00 2.96 11.28
C ALA A 149 4.68 2.03 10.10
N ALA A 150 5.48 2.04 9.04
CA ALA A 150 5.30 1.18 7.88
C ALA A 150 6.65 0.70 7.32
N ILE A 151 6.65 -0.51 6.77
CA ILE A 151 7.81 -1.12 6.12
C ILE A 151 7.43 -1.52 4.70
N ASN A 152 8.26 -1.15 3.73
CA ASN A 152 8.14 -1.59 2.35
C ASN A 152 8.87 -2.92 2.18
N ILE A 153 8.18 -3.93 1.73
CA ILE A 153 8.70 -5.28 1.57
C ILE A 153 8.67 -5.66 0.10
N SER A 154 9.81 -6.08 -0.43
CA SER A 154 9.91 -6.70 -1.75
C SER A 154 9.85 -8.22 -1.58
N LEU A 155 8.70 -8.82 -1.88
CA LEU A 155 8.53 -10.27 -1.82
C LEU A 155 9.02 -10.90 -3.12
N SER A 156 10.15 -11.59 -3.05
CA SER A 156 10.68 -12.35 -4.17
C SER A 156 10.04 -13.74 -4.19
N ALA A 157 9.54 -14.15 -5.37
CA ALA A 157 9.13 -15.54 -5.56
C ALA A 157 10.35 -16.45 -5.29
N ALA A 158 10.25 -17.34 -4.32
CA ALA A 158 11.28 -18.34 -4.10
C ALA A 158 11.50 -19.10 -5.41
N LYS A 159 12.71 -19.01 -5.98
CA LYS A 159 13.08 -19.86 -7.12
C LYS A 159 12.89 -21.31 -6.66
N ALA A 160 11.90 -21.98 -7.20
CA ALA A 160 11.77 -23.43 -7.04
C ALA A 160 13.09 -24.04 -7.52
N THR A 161 13.94 -24.42 -6.59
CA THR A 161 15.11 -25.25 -6.91
C THR A 161 14.55 -26.58 -7.35
N LYS A 162 14.72 -26.88 -8.63
CA LYS A 162 14.41 -28.17 -9.24
C LYS A 162 15.34 -29.24 -8.69
#